data_cfc12e7fce32738c66ebbe9a8c68e354
#
_entry.id   cfc12e7fce32738c66ebbe9a8c68e354
#
_cell.length_a   1.000
_cell.length_b   1.000
_cell.length_c   1.000
_cell.angle_alpha   90.00
_cell.angle_beta   90.00
_cell.angle_gamma   90.00
#
_symmetry.space_group_name_H-M   'P 1'
#
loop_
_entity.id
_entity.type
_entity.pdbx_description
1 polymer ?
#
loop_
_entity_poly.entity_id
_entity_poly.type
_entity_poly.pdbx_seq_one_letter_code
_entity_poly.pdbx_strand_id
1 'polypeptide(L)'
;MRSSKLATAALTVILALLVLSASIAVPILFRPFYYIQIDALRLPERTGWPEEVIREAYDEVLDFCVLGTPFGTGELSWSESGRSHFADVRVLFRADFLVLGVTAVSAAVSYTHLTLPTN
;
A
#
# COMPACT_ATOMS: atom_id res chain seq x y z
N MET A 1 -2.55 -32.60 -18.95
CA MET A 1 -3.36 -32.64 -17.75
C MET A 1 -2.64 -32.12 -16.51
N ARG A 2 -1.42 -32.60 -16.22
CA ARG A 2 -0.64 -32.04 -15.11
C ARG A 2 -0.35 -30.56 -15.33
N SER A 3 0.02 -30.17 -16.57
CA SER A 3 0.34 -28.79 -16.87
C SER A 3 -0.84 -27.84 -16.68
N SER A 4 -2.08 -28.28 -16.99
CA SER A 4 -3.25 -27.42 -16.80
C SER A 4 -3.62 -27.31 -15.31
N LYS A 5 -3.37 -28.33 -14.50
CA LYS A 5 -3.58 -28.26 -13.05
C LYS A 5 -2.53 -27.34 -12.41
N LEU A 6 -1.28 -27.44 -12.85
CA LEU A 6 -0.22 -26.56 -12.38
C LEU A 6 -0.48 -25.12 -12.80
N ALA A 7 -0.91 -24.91 -14.03
CA ALA A 7 -1.24 -23.58 -14.51
C ALA A 7 -2.41 -22.96 -13.72
N THR A 8 -3.43 -23.74 -13.43
CA THR A 8 -4.56 -23.30 -12.61
C THR A 8 -4.13 -22.95 -11.19
N ALA A 9 -3.30 -23.80 -10.59
CA ALA A 9 -2.79 -23.57 -9.24
C ALA A 9 -1.93 -22.29 -9.20
N ALA A 10 -1.05 -22.12 -10.19
CA ALA A 10 -0.19 -20.94 -10.28
C ALA A 10 -1.04 -19.68 -10.45
N LEU A 11 -2.02 -19.69 -11.34
CA LEU A 11 -2.91 -18.56 -11.56
C LEU A 11 -3.71 -18.23 -10.30
N THR A 12 -4.19 -19.24 -9.59
CA THR A 12 -4.92 -19.03 -8.34
C THR A 12 -4.06 -18.31 -7.31
N VAL A 13 -2.80 -18.72 -7.15
CA VAL A 13 -1.86 -18.06 -6.23
C VAL A 13 -1.59 -16.64 -6.67
N ILE A 14 -1.36 -16.41 -7.95
CA ILE A 14 -1.11 -15.07 -8.50
C ILE A 14 -2.30 -14.15 -8.21
N LEU A 15 -3.52 -14.60 -8.48
CA LEU A 15 -4.73 -13.79 -8.25
C LEU A 15 -4.96 -13.55 -6.76
N ALA A 16 -4.70 -14.53 -5.91
CA ALA A 16 -4.82 -14.34 -4.46
C ALA A 16 -3.84 -13.29 -3.95
N LEU A 17 -2.59 -13.35 -4.39
CA LEU A 17 -1.57 -12.37 -4.02
C LEU A 17 -1.91 -10.99 -4.59
N LEU A 18 -2.45 -10.93 -5.80
CA LEU A 18 -2.87 -9.68 -6.41
C LEU A 18 -3.97 -9.01 -5.59
N VAL A 19 -5.00 -9.76 -5.23
CA VAL A 19 -6.12 -9.21 -4.43
C VAL A 19 -5.61 -8.77 -3.06
N LEU A 20 -4.79 -9.57 -2.42
CA LEU A 20 -4.26 -9.26 -1.09
C LEU A 20 -3.39 -8.01 -1.13
N SER A 21 -2.45 -7.95 -2.06
CA SER A 21 -1.54 -6.80 -2.15
C SER A 21 -2.28 -5.53 -2.59
N ALA A 22 -3.26 -5.63 -3.47
CA ALA A 22 -4.09 -4.49 -3.85
C ALA A 22 -4.93 -3.99 -2.67
N SER A 23 -5.47 -4.91 -1.87
CA SER A 23 -6.26 -4.54 -0.68
C SER A 23 -5.44 -3.75 0.33
N ILE A 24 -4.14 -4.05 0.42
CA ILE A 24 -3.22 -3.30 1.28
C ILE A 24 -2.84 -1.97 0.63
N ALA A 25 -2.53 -1.97 -0.67
CA ALA A 25 -2.02 -0.80 -1.37
C ALA A 25 -3.07 0.31 -1.54
N VAL A 26 -4.33 -0.05 -1.78
CA VAL A 26 -5.38 0.93 -2.07
C VAL A 26 -5.55 1.95 -0.93
N PRO A 27 -5.73 1.53 0.34
CA PRO A 27 -5.84 2.53 1.43
C PRO A 27 -4.58 3.35 1.63
N ILE A 28 -3.41 2.77 1.34
CA ILE A 28 -2.14 3.48 1.46
C ILE A 28 -2.02 4.58 0.42
N LEU A 29 -2.37 4.27 -0.83
CA LEU A 29 -2.20 5.19 -1.95
C LEU A 29 -3.36 6.19 -2.08
N PHE A 30 -4.52 5.85 -1.55
CA PHE A 30 -5.70 6.72 -1.60
C PHE A 30 -5.79 7.51 -0.30
N ARG A 31 -5.09 8.63 -0.22
CA ARG A 31 -4.99 9.46 0.99
C ARG A 31 -6.31 10.03 1.50
N PRO A 32 -7.31 10.36 0.66
CA PRO A 32 -8.60 10.80 1.19
C PRO A 32 -9.24 9.82 2.17
N PHE A 33 -8.93 8.54 2.06
CA PHE A 33 -9.39 7.54 3.02
C PHE A 33 -8.94 7.89 4.45
N TYR A 34 -7.67 8.26 4.61
CA TYR A 34 -7.16 8.69 5.92
C TYR A 34 -7.76 10.03 6.34
N TYR A 35 -7.87 10.96 5.42
CA TYR A 35 -8.41 12.30 5.75
C TYR A 35 -9.83 12.19 6.29
N ILE A 36 -10.63 11.30 5.74
CA ILE A 36 -12.00 11.03 6.26
C ILE A 36 -11.92 10.44 7.67
N GLN A 37 -10.94 9.60 7.95
CA GLN A 37 -10.76 8.99 9.26
C GLN A 37 -10.38 10.00 10.34
N ILE A 38 -9.72 11.10 9.99
CA ILE A 38 -9.41 12.16 10.95
C ILE A 38 -10.70 12.69 11.58
N ASP A 39 -11.71 12.96 10.76
CA ASP A 39 -13.02 13.42 11.24
C ASP A 39 -13.81 12.30 11.91
N ALA A 40 -13.84 11.13 11.28
CA ALA A 40 -14.62 9.99 11.79
C ALA A 40 -14.17 9.55 13.18
N LEU A 41 -12.86 9.58 13.43
CA LEU A 41 -12.27 9.21 14.71
C LEU A 41 -12.13 10.38 15.67
N ARG A 42 -12.52 11.58 15.25
CA ARG A 42 -12.46 12.80 16.06
C ARG A 42 -11.05 13.05 16.61
N LEU A 43 -10.05 12.88 15.74
CA LEU A 43 -8.67 13.02 16.17
C LEU A 43 -8.31 14.42 16.69
N PRO A 44 -8.79 15.53 16.09
CA PRO A 44 -8.50 16.84 16.66
C PRO A 44 -8.99 17.00 18.11
N GLU A 45 -10.18 16.51 18.42
CA GLU A 45 -10.72 16.57 19.77
C GLU A 45 -9.96 15.68 20.74
N ARG A 46 -9.52 14.52 20.27
CA ARG A 46 -8.80 13.54 21.10
C ARG A 46 -7.35 13.94 21.35
N THR A 47 -6.70 14.57 20.39
CA THR A 47 -5.28 14.90 20.48
C THR A 47 -5.04 16.33 20.91
N GLY A 48 -6.00 17.22 20.70
CA GLY A 48 -5.82 18.65 20.90
C GLY A 48 -5.09 19.34 19.75
N TRP A 49 -4.72 18.63 18.71
CA TRP A 49 -4.06 19.20 17.53
C TRP A 49 -5.06 19.60 16.47
N PRO A 50 -4.83 20.72 15.75
CA PRO A 50 -5.68 21.08 14.62
C PRO A 50 -5.63 19.99 13.53
N GLU A 51 -6.74 19.87 12.78
CA GLU A 51 -6.82 18.89 11.69
C GLU A 51 -5.67 19.05 10.68
N GLU A 52 -5.33 20.30 10.36
CA GLU A 52 -4.26 20.60 9.40
C GLU A 52 -2.91 20.07 9.85
N VAL A 53 -2.62 20.18 11.14
CA VAL A 53 -1.36 19.66 11.71
C VAL A 53 -1.33 18.13 11.63
N ILE A 54 -2.45 17.48 11.91
CA ILE A 54 -2.55 16.02 11.83
C ILE A 54 -2.37 15.57 10.38
N ARG A 55 -3.04 16.25 9.44
CA ARG A 55 -2.98 15.92 8.02
C ARG A 55 -1.55 16.08 7.48
N GLU A 56 -0.89 17.17 7.82
CA GLU A 56 0.48 17.45 7.38
C GLU A 56 1.44 16.39 7.92
N ALA A 57 1.31 16.02 9.19
CA ALA A 57 2.14 14.98 9.80
C ALA A 57 1.96 13.64 9.08
N TYR A 58 0.71 13.27 8.79
CA TYR A 58 0.41 12.05 8.05
C TYR A 58 1.02 12.08 6.65
N ASP A 59 0.85 13.19 5.94
CA ASP A 59 1.35 13.32 4.58
C ASP A 59 2.88 13.19 4.54
N GLU A 60 3.60 13.80 5.47
CA GLU A 60 5.06 13.70 5.50
C GLU A 60 5.54 12.30 5.82
N VAL A 61 4.89 11.61 6.78
CA VAL A 61 5.23 10.23 7.09
C VAL A 61 4.94 9.33 5.90
N LEU A 62 3.79 9.52 5.26
CA LEU A 62 3.41 8.70 4.11
C LEU A 62 4.33 8.97 2.92
N ASP A 63 4.71 10.21 2.68
CA ASP A 63 5.68 10.55 1.62
C ASP A 63 7.00 9.84 1.86
N PHE A 64 7.47 9.80 3.10
CA PHE A 64 8.67 9.03 3.45
C PHE A 64 8.48 7.55 3.12
N CYS A 65 7.34 6.96 3.47
CA CYS A 65 7.10 5.54 3.28
C CYS A 65 6.91 5.16 1.81
N VAL A 66 6.27 6.03 1.02
CA VAL A 66 5.90 5.73 -0.37
C VAL A 66 6.90 6.32 -1.35
N LEU A 67 7.26 7.60 -1.19
CA LEU A 67 8.09 8.32 -2.15
C LEU A 67 9.57 8.35 -1.77
N GLY A 68 9.90 8.04 -0.52
CA GLY A 68 11.28 8.06 -0.06
C GLY A 68 11.82 9.44 0.27
N THR A 69 10.94 10.41 0.52
CA THR A 69 11.34 11.74 0.97
C THR A 69 11.90 11.68 2.39
N PRO A 70 12.64 12.72 2.87
CA PRO A 70 13.12 12.71 4.25
C PRO A 70 11.99 12.55 5.25
N PHE A 71 12.28 11.87 6.36
CA PHE A 71 11.30 11.67 7.41
C PHE A 71 10.94 12.98 8.10
N GLY A 72 9.64 13.15 8.36
CA GLY A 72 9.13 14.29 9.10
C GLY A 72 7.71 14.04 9.56
N THR A 73 7.24 14.88 10.47
CA THR A 73 5.89 14.81 11.02
C THR A 73 5.28 16.22 11.06
N GLY A 74 5.60 17.06 10.08
CA GLY A 74 5.15 18.43 10.06
C GLY A 74 5.68 19.20 11.28
N GLU A 75 4.79 19.88 11.97
CA GLU A 75 5.13 20.64 13.18
C GLU A 75 5.31 19.78 14.42
N LEU A 76 4.87 18.53 14.36
CA LEU A 76 4.91 17.63 15.52
C LEU A 76 6.31 17.10 15.72
N SER A 77 6.71 16.93 16.99
CA SER A 77 7.97 16.29 17.31
C SER A 77 7.88 14.77 17.09
N TRP A 78 9.02 14.16 16.83
CA TRP A 78 9.09 12.71 16.61
C TRP A 78 10.29 12.14 17.35
N SER A 79 10.23 10.84 17.61
CA SER A 79 11.32 10.13 18.29
C SER A 79 12.11 9.31 17.27
N GLU A 80 13.35 8.99 17.60
CA GLU A 80 14.17 8.09 16.77
C GLU A 80 13.54 6.71 16.69
N SER A 81 12.92 6.26 17.78
CA SER A 81 12.17 5.00 17.79
C SER A 81 11.02 5.00 16.78
N GLY A 82 10.27 6.11 16.72
CA GLY A 82 9.18 6.26 15.76
C GLY A 82 9.68 6.29 14.32
N ARG A 83 10.76 7.03 14.08
CA ARG A 83 11.39 7.06 12.76
C ARG A 83 11.84 5.68 12.32
N SER A 84 12.49 4.93 13.20
CA SER A 84 12.94 3.57 12.93
C SER A 84 11.77 2.65 12.61
N HIS A 85 10.65 2.79 13.34
CA HIS A 85 9.43 2.04 13.07
C HIS A 85 8.92 2.31 11.64
N PHE A 86 8.84 3.59 11.24
CA PHE A 86 8.35 3.92 9.90
C PHE A 86 9.36 3.56 8.81
N ALA A 87 10.64 3.47 9.11
CA ALA A 87 11.61 2.92 8.17
C ALA A 87 11.31 1.44 7.88
N ASP A 88 10.92 0.67 8.89
CA ASP A 88 10.48 -0.72 8.71
C ASP A 88 9.17 -0.78 7.93
N VAL A 89 8.22 0.08 8.23
CA VAL A 89 6.95 0.18 7.50
C VAL A 89 7.20 0.47 6.02
N ARG A 90 8.16 1.35 5.73
CA ARG A 90 8.54 1.67 4.35
C ARG A 90 8.99 0.43 3.59
N VAL A 91 9.80 -0.42 4.22
CA VAL A 91 10.25 -1.66 3.61
C VAL A 91 9.06 -2.57 3.30
N LEU A 92 8.12 -2.69 4.23
CA LEU A 92 6.92 -3.50 4.04
C LEU A 92 6.03 -2.96 2.93
N PHE A 93 5.86 -1.64 2.85
CA PHE A 93 5.07 -1.01 1.78
C PHE A 93 5.70 -1.27 0.42
N ARG A 94 7.01 -1.12 0.31
CA ARG A 94 7.73 -1.38 -0.94
C ARG A 94 7.63 -2.85 -1.35
N ALA A 95 7.71 -3.76 -0.39
CA ALA A 95 7.53 -5.18 -0.66
C ALA A 95 6.12 -5.45 -1.19
N ASP A 96 5.10 -4.84 -0.56
CA ASP A 96 3.72 -4.98 -1.01
C ASP A 96 3.52 -4.44 -2.44
N PHE A 97 4.07 -3.27 -2.74
CA PHE A 97 3.96 -2.67 -4.07
C PHE A 97 4.67 -3.52 -5.13
N LEU A 98 5.79 -4.14 -4.76
CA LEU A 98 6.50 -5.06 -5.66
C LEU A 98 5.64 -6.30 -5.95
N VAL A 99 5.06 -6.90 -4.92
CA VAL A 99 4.15 -8.04 -5.09
C VAL A 99 2.97 -7.66 -5.97
N LEU A 100 2.38 -6.48 -5.72
CA LEU A 100 1.27 -5.97 -6.51
C LEU A 100 1.66 -5.82 -7.98
N GLY A 101 2.80 -5.18 -8.24
CA GLY A 101 3.26 -4.97 -9.63
C GLY A 101 3.53 -6.27 -10.35
N VAL A 102 4.25 -7.19 -9.71
CA VAL A 102 4.59 -8.48 -10.29
C VAL A 102 3.34 -9.32 -10.55
N THR A 103 2.43 -9.38 -9.59
CA THR A 103 1.20 -10.18 -9.76
C THR A 103 0.24 -9.55 -10.76
N ALA A 104 0.16 -8.23 -10.83
CA ALA A 104 -0.66 -7.55 -11.82
C ALA A 104 -0.17 -7.83 -13.24
N VAL A 105 1.14 -7.73 -13.47
CA VAL A 105 1.73 -8.03 -14.78
C VAL A 105 1.53 -9.51 -15.12
N SER A 106 1.79 -10.41 -14.17
CA SER A 106 1.62 -11.84 -14.37
C SER A 106 0.17 -12.21 -14.70
N ALA A 107 -0.78 -11.60 -13.99
CA ALA A 107 -2.20 -11.84 -14.25
C ALA A 107 -2.60 -11.31 -15.63
N ALA A 108 -2.12 -10.13 -16.01
CA ALA A 108 -2.42 -9.55 -17.32
C ALA A 108 -1.85 -10.41 -18.46
N VAL A 109 -0.60 -10.88 -18.31
CA VAL A 109 0.03 -11.76 -19.30
C VAL A 109 -0.75 -13.08 -19.40
N SER A 110 -1.12 -13.67 -18.26
CA SER A 110 -1.89 -14.92 -18.23
C SER A 110 -3.26 -14.73 -18.88
N TYR A 111 -3.93 -13.64 -18.58
CA TYR A 111 -5.23 -13.33 -19.18
C TYR A 111 -5.11 -13.20 -20.70
N THR A 112 -4.13 -12.43 -21.18
CA THR A 112 -3.89 -12.23 -22.60
C THR A 112 -3.58 -13.56 -23.29
N HIS A 113 -2.73 -14.38 -22.67
CA HIS A 113 -2.35 -15.67 -23.21
C HIS A 113 -3.53 -16.62 -23.33
N LEU A 114 -4.44 -16.59 -22.35
CA LEU A 114 -5.60 -17.50 -22.32
C LEU A 114 -6.75 -17.03 -23.21
N THR A 115 -6.86 -15.75 -23.52
CA THR A 115 -8.02 -15.19 -24.21
C THR A 115 -7.76 -14.87 -25.68
N LEU A 116 -6.50 -14.71 -26.09
CA LEU A 116 -6.19 -14.44 -27.50
C LEU A 116 -6.26 -15.72 -28.32
N PRO A 117 -6.77 -15.62 -29.58
CA PRO A 117 -6.74 -16.78 -30.47
C PRO A 117 -5.32 -17.27 -30.70
N THR A 118 -5.14 -18.59 -30.66
CA THR A 118 -3.85 -19.23 -30.93
C THR A 118 -3.85 -19.79 -32.33
N ASN A 119 -3.39 -19.03 -33.26
CA ASN A 119 -3.24 -19.53 -34.62
C ASN A 119 -1.83 -19.76 -35.00
#